data_afe4d25895d48b059f7aef9ef4e660fd
#
_entry.id   afe4d25895d48b059f7aef9ef4e660fd
#
_cell.length_a   1.000
_cell.length_b   1.000
_cell.length_c   1.000
_cell.angle_alpha   90.00
_cell.angle_beta   90.00
_cell.angle_gamma   90.00
#
_symmetry.space_group_name_H-M   'P 1'
#
loop_
_entity.id
_entity.type
_entity.pdbx_description
1 polymer ?
#
loop_
_entity_poly.entity_id
_entity_poly.type
_entity_poly.pdbx_seq_one_letter_code
_entity_poly.pdbx_strand_id
1 'polypeptide(L)'
;IFDQKLNHQLIIDLLKQFQLVGEFKQHSSLLIDGKKVSGGAFKRSKDAAIYHGTLLISSNLDQLRRHLQGSTMVSYSQSIPSRPASVINLAQLNDQITIGRVVEGIESLFERRLLKLPNSSLKRNTISGQQILSYQGVREYRDMIKDHQWLYKSTPCFHYRHRDRTQEQEYDLVVKGGEGISSQLPILDNNGLPHSI
;
A
#
# COMPACT_ATOMS: atom_id res chain seq x y z
N ILE A 1 -6.74 -1.02 23.89
CA ILE A 1 -6.08 0.22 23.42
C ILE A 1 -5.17 -0.15 22.26
N PHE A 2 -5.33 0.52 21.11
CA PHE A 2 -4.44 0.30 19.94
C PHE A 2 -3.02 0.76 20.27
N ASP A 3 -2.06 -0.13 20.13
CA ASP A 3 -0.64 0.15 20.33
C ASP A 3 0.16 -0.24 19.06
N GLN A 4 0.62 0.79 18.34
CA GLN A 4 1.43 0.60 17.15
C GLN A 4 2.79 -0.04 17.46
N LYS A 5 3.39 0.31 18.60
CA LYS A 5 4.70 -0.24 18.99
C LYS A 5 4.62 -1.73 19.26
N LEU A 6 3.51 -2.18 19.86
CA LEU A 6 3.26 -3.60 20.12
C LEU A 6 3.15 -4.39 18.80
N ASN A 7 2.43 -3.84 17.82
CA ASN A 7 2.32 -4.46 16.49
C ASN A 7 3.68 -4.51 15.77
N HIS A 8 4.46 -3.44 15.85
CA HIS A 8 5.83 -3.43 15.30
C HIS A 8 6.72 -4.47 15.97
N GLN A 9 6.64 -4.57 17.32
CA GLN A 9 7.45 -5.51 18.08
C GLN A 9 7.12 -6.96 17.71
N LEU A 10 5.85 -7.28 17.44
CA LEU A 10 5.45 -8.61 16.99
C LEU A 10 6.19 -9.01 15.70
N ILE A 11 6.27 -8.09 14.74
CA ILE A 11 6.97 -8.36 13.47
C ILE A 11 8.49 -8.43 13.66
N ILE A 12 9.06 -7.59 14.52
CA ILE A 12 10.48 -7.68 14.86
C ILE A 12 10.80 -9.03 15.49
N ASP A 13 9.95 -9.53 16.39
CA ASP A 13 10.18 -10.83 17.03
C ASP A 13 9.97 -12.00 16.08
N LEU A 14 9.07 -11.85 15.09
CA LEU A 14 8.97 -12.79 14.00
C LEU A 14 10.28 -12.87 13.19
N LEU A 15 10.87 -11.72 12.83
CA LEU A 15 12.12 -11.68 12.07
C LEU A 15 13.28 -12.31 12.85
N LYS A 16 13.33 -12.13 14.18
CA LYS A 16 14.34 -12.75 15.04
C LYS A 16 14.30 -14.28 15.01
N GLN A 17 13.12 -14.89 14.81
CA GLN A 17 13.03 -16.35 14.67
C GLN A 17 13.77 -16.85 13.41
N PHE A 18 13.91 -15.98 12.42
CA PHE A 18 14.66 -16.24 11.20
C PHE A 18 16.07 -15.63 11.23
N GLN A 19 16.57 -15.22 12.41
CA GLN A 19 17.89 -14.61 12.61
C GLN A 19 18.07 -13.29 11.81
N LEU A 20 16.98 -12.60 11.53
CA LEU A 20 17.00 -11.31 10.85
C LEU A 20 16.80 -10.17 11.84
N VAL A 21 17.55 -9.08 11.62
CA VAL A 21 17.42 -7.85 12.40
C VAL A 21 16.79 -6.78 11.54
N GLY A 22 15.59 -6.39 11.92
CA GLY A 22 14.83 -5.33 11.22
C GLY A 22 14.62 -4.12 12.10
N GLU A 23 14.47 -2.97 11.48
CA GLU A 23 14.16 -1.72 12.16
C GLU A 23 12.95 -1.03 11.52
N PHE A 24 12.03 -0.51 12.33
CA PHE A 24 10.96 0.35 11.85
C PHE A 24 11.44 1.80 11.74
N LYS A 25 11.25 2.38 10.57
CA LYS A 25 11.46 3.80 10.30
C LYS A 25 10.12 4.55 10.28
N GLN A 26 10.18 5.86 10.05
CA GLN A 26 8.97 6.69 9.89
C GLN A 26 7.99 6.07 8.90
N HIS A 27 6.70 6.34 9.10
CA HIS A 27 5.58 5.83 8.27
C HIS A 27 5.45 4.31 8.24
N SER A 28 5.80 3.62 9.35
CA SER A 28 5.64 2.16 9.49
C SER A 28 6.36 1.34 8.40
N SER A 29 7.48 1.84 7.89
CA SER A 29 8.34 1.07 6.99
C SER A 29 9.30 0.21 7.81
N LEU A 30 9.34 -1.09 7.54
CA LEU A 30 10.30 -2.02 8.11
C LEU A 30 11.44 -2.25 7.13
N LEU A 31 12.66 -2.03 7.59
CA LEU A 31 13.88 -2.18 6.81
C LEU A 31 14.79 -3.27 7.42
N ILE A 32 15.51 -3.96 6.55
CA ILE A 32 16.65 -4.82 6.88
C ILE A 32 17.80 -4.36 5.97
N ASP A 33 18.95 -4.04 6.57
CA ASP A 33 20.14 -3.53 5.87
C ASP A 33 19.79 -2.37 4.90
N GLY A 34 18.95 -1.45 5.36
CA GLY A 34 18.52 -0.28 4.60
C GLY A 34 17.52 -0.55 3.47
N LYS A 35 17.14 -1.81 3.22
CA LYS A 35 16.15 -2.19 2.19
C LYS A 35 14.80 -2.47 2.83
N LYS A 36 13.75 -1.98 2.21
CA LYS A 36 12.39 -2.13 2.73
C LYS A 36 11.85 -3.53 2.45
N VAL A 37 11.38 -4.19 3.50
CA VAL A 37 10.74 -5.50 3.45
C VAL A 37 9.24 -5.44 3.77
N SER A 38 8.78 -4.31 4.33
CA SER A 38 7.38 -4.12 4.72
C SER A 38 7.00 -2.64 4.69
N GLY A 39 5.74 -2.38 4.39
CA GLY A 39 5.08 -1.11 4.61
C GLY A 39 3.79 -1.32 5.35
N GLY A 40 3.49 -0.44 6.31
CA GLY A 40 2.26 -0.50 7.09
C GLY A 40 1.52 0.81 7.09
N ALA A 41 0.22 0.74 7.38
CA ALA A 41 -0.63 1.89 7.62
C ALA A 41 -1.63 1.56 8.75
N PHE A 42 -2.16 2.60 9.35
CA PHE A 42 -3.19 2.44 10.37
C PHE A 42 -4.26 3.53 10.25
N LYS A 43 -5.46 3.19 10.69
CA LYS A 43 -6.57 4.13 10.82
C LYS A 43 -7.16 3.98 12.21
N ARG A 44 -7.43 5.11 12.85
CA ARG A 44 -8.12 5.16 14.15
C ARG A 44 -9.45 5.88 13.98
N SER A 45 -10.47 5.34 14.56
CA SER A 45 -11.76 5.99 14.81
C SER A 45 -11.98 6.12 16.32
N LYS A 46 -13.15 6.64 16.71
CA LYS A 46 -13.49 6.77 18.13
C LYS A 46 -13.45 5.43 18.89
N ASP A 47 -13.97 4.38 18.28
CA ASP A 47 -14.22 3.10 18.94
C ASP A 47 -13.38 1.94 18.37
N ALA A 48 -12.65 2.17 17.28
CA ALA A 48 -11.87 1.12 16.63
C ALA A 48 -10.57 1.65 16.04
N ALA A 49 -9.63 0.74 15.88
CA ALA A 49 -8.41 0.98 15.13
C ALA A 49 -8.08 -0.24 14.26
N ILE A 50 -7.58 0.01 13.08
CA ILE A 50 -7.04 -1.01 12.20
C ILE A 50 -5.57 -0.70 11.91
N TYR A 51 -4.73 -1.71 11.98
CA TYR A 51 -3.37 -1.69 11.51
C TYR A 51 -3.22 -2.79 10.46
N HIS A 52 -2.68 -2.46 9.31
CA HIS A 52 -2.36 -3.44 8.28
C HIS A 52 -0.98 -3.16 7.70
N GLY A 53 -0.38 -4.19 7.13
CA GLY A 53 0.91 -4.10 6.49
C GLY A 53 1.11 -5.22 5.49
N THR A 54 2.18 -5.08 4.72
CA THR A 54 2.65 -6.09 3.77
C THR A 54 3.99 -6.63 4.22
N LEU A 55 4.31 -7.88 3.89
CA LEU A 55 5.64 -8.44 3.98
C LEU A 55 6.04 -8.94 2.59
N LEU A 56 7.19 -8.49 2.10
CA LEU A 56 7.78 -8.99 0.86
C LEU A 56 8.51 -10.29 1.16
N ILE A 57 7.89 -11.42 0.85
CA ILE A 57 8.48 -12.75 1.12
C ILE A 57 9.18 -13.26 -0.12
N SER A 58 8.45 -13.46 -1.23
CA SER A 58 8.97 -13.97 -2.50
C SER A 58 8.25 -13.31 -3.69
N SER A 59 8.00 -12.02 -3.60
CA SER A 59 7.31 -11.25 -4.63
C SER A 59 8.18 -11.06 -5.86
N ASN A 60 7.57 -10.95 -7.04
CA ASN A 60 8.29 -10.52 -8.25
C ASN A 60 8.60 -9.01 -8.16
N LEU A 61 9.81 -8.68 -7.74
CA LEU A 61 10.22 -7.28 -7.51
C LEU A 61 10.32 -6.46 -8.80
N ASP A 62 10.56 -7.10 -9.94
CA ASP A 62 10.60 -6.40 -11.22
C ASP A 62 9.20 -6.00 -11.68
N GLN A 63 8.22 -6.89 -11.54
CA GLN A 63 6.82 -6.53 -11.75
C GLN A 63 6.37 -5.45 -10.78
N LEU A 64 6.71 -5.58 -9.49
CA LEU A 64 6.40 -4.56 -8.49
C LEU A 64 6.94 -3.19 -8.91
N ARG A 65 8.20 -3.13 -9.34
CA ARG A 65 8.82 -1.89 -9.81
C ARG A 65 8.09 -1.31 -11.02
N ARG A 66 7.78 -2.13 -12.02
CA ARG A 66 7.07 -1.69 -13.24
C ARG A 66 5.70 -1.10 -12.94
N HIS A 67 4.95 -1.72 -12.03
CA HIS A 67 3.60 -1.27 -11.66
C HIS A 67 3.59 -0.05 -10.73
N LEU A 68 4.62 0.12 -9.91
CA LEU A 68 4.75 1.26 -9.01
C LEU A 68 5.53 2.43 -9.60
N GLN A 69 6.11 2.24 -10.77
CA GLN A 69 6.75 3.31 -11.50
C GLN A 69 5.69 4.33 -11.92
N GLY A 70 5.80 5.56 -11.41
CA GLY A 70 4.85 6.62 -11.72
C GLY A 70 4.81 6.91 -13.23
N SER A 71 3.68 7.39 -13.72
CA SER A 71 3.55 7.85 -15.10
C SER A 71 4.38 9.12 -15.32
N THR A 72 5.26 9.11 -16.32
CA THR A 72 5.97 10.30 -16.79
C THR A 72 5.03 11.31 -17.45
N MET A 73 3.78 10.91 -17.69
CA MET A 73 2.75 11.74 -18.31
C MET A 73 2.07 12.69 -17.31
N VAL A 74 2.24 12.47 -15.99
CA VAL A 74 1.71 13.37 -14.96
C VAL A 74 2.75 14.43 -14.67
N SER A 75 2.50 15.67 -15.09
CA SER A 75 3.41 16.80 -14.91
C SER A 75 3.22 17.50 -13.56
N TYR A 76 2.00 17.46 -13.02
CA TYR A 76 1.64 18.04 -11.71
C TYR A 76 0.56 17.21 -11.04
N SER A 77 0.59 17.10 -9.72
CA SER A 77 -0.47 16.46 -8.94
C SER A 77 -0.57 17.06 -7.54
N GLN A 78 -1.80 17.25 -7.07
CA GLN A 78 -2.09 17.61 -5.67
C GLN A 78 -2.10 16.38 -4.74
N SER A 79 -1.85 15.19 -5.27
CA SER A 79 -1.75 13.97 -4.46
C SER A 79 -0.47 13.98 -3.61
N ILE A 80 -0.50 13.22 -2.52
CA ILE A 80 0.71 12.98 -1.72
C ILE A 80 1.69 12.16 -2.56
N PRO A 81 2.91 12.65 -2.80
CA PRO A 81 3.86 11.96 -3.66
C PRO A 81 4.29 10.62 -3.04
N SER A 82 4.40 9.61 -3.90
CA SER A 82 5.00 8.33 -3.50
C SER A 82 6.48 8.52 -3.18
N ARG A 83 6.94 7.84 -2.13
CA ARG A 83 8.36 7.81 -1.77
C ARG A 83 8.99 6.52 -2.27
N PRO A 84 9.83 6.58 -3.31
CA PRO A 84 10.54 5.39 -3.80
C PRO A 84 11.39 4.78 -2.67
N ALA A 85 11.43 3.46 -2.62
CA ALA A 85 12.26 2.73 -1.66
C ALA A 85 12.95 1.55 -2.35
N SER A 86 14.19 1.31 -2.00
CA SER A 86 14.84 0.05 -2.35
C SER A 86 14.19 -1.07 -1.55
N VAL A 87 13.78 -2.13 -2.22
CA VAL A 87 13.04 -3.26 -1.63
C VAL A 87 13.83 -4.56 -1.77
N ILE A 88 13.58 -5.51 -0.87
CA ILE A 88 14.13 -6.87 -0.91
C ILE A 88 13.09 -7.86 -0.39
N ASN A 89 13.10 -9.08 -0.92
CA ASN A 89 12.32 -10.17 -0.37
C ASN A 89 13.00 -10.80 0.84
N LEU A 90 12.24 -11.20 1.83
CA LEU A 90 12.74 -11.91 3.00
C LEU A 90 13.38 -13.26 2.62
N ALA A 91 12.82 -13.97 1.63
CA ALA A 91 13.37 -15.23 1.14
C ALA A 91 14.75 -15.08 0.46
N GLN A 92 15.14 -13.86 0.04
CA GLN A 92 16.49 -13.60 -0.46
C GLN A 92 17.52 -13.44 0.68
N LEU A 93 17.06 -13.12 1.88
CA LEU A 93 17.90 -12.99 3.07
C LEU A 93 18.02 -14.30 3.84
N ASN A 94 16.97 -15.11 3.81
CA ASN A 94 16.96 -16.45 4.39
C ASN A 94 15.95 -17.30 3.60
N ASP A 95 16.43 -18.31 2.89
CA ASP A 95 15.67 -19.20 2.01
C ASP A 95 14.63 -20.06 2.75
N GLN A 96 14.80 -20.23 4.06
CA GLN A 96 13.82 -20.91 4.89
C GLN A 96 12.53 -20.09 5.12
N ILE A 97 12.50 -18.81 4.75
CA ILE A 97 11.32 -17.97 4.93
C ILE A 97 10.33 -18.23 3.81
N THR A 98 9.24 -18.87 4.17
CA THR A 98 8.09 -19.10 3.30
C THR A 98 6.84 -18.45 3.88
N ILE A 99 5.82 -18.25 3.06
CA ILE A 99 4.52 -17.72 3.52
C ILE A 99 3.96 -18.56 4.67
N GLY A 100 4.02 -19.90 4.56
CA GLY A 100 3.54 -20.80 5.60
C GLY A 100 4.26 -20.58 6.93
N ARG A 101 5.59 -20.57 6.92
CA ARG A 101 6.39 -20.35 8.15
C ARG A 101 6.19 -18.97 8.76
N VAL A 102 5.96 -17.95 7.94
CA VAL A 102 5.62 -16.60 8.42
C VAL A 102 4.27 -16.60 9.12
N VAL A 103 3.25 -17.24 8.53
CA VAL A 103 1.92 -17.35 9.13
C VAL A 103 1.98 -18.11 10.46
N GLU A 104 2.62 -19.26 10.50
CA GLU A 104 2.81 -20.05 11.73
C GLU A 104 3.54 -19.26 12.82
N GLY A 105 4.59 -18.53 12.44
CA GLY A 105 5.35 -17.69 13.35
C GLY A 105 4.53 -16.55 13.94
N ILE A 106 3.70 -15.87 13.11
CA ILE A 106 2.80 -14.81 13.57
C ILE A 106 1.74 -15.37 14.52
N GLU A 107 1.11 -16.49 14.18
CA GLU A 107 0.10 -17.15 15.02
C GLU A 107 0.69 -17.51 16.38
N SER A 108 1.83 -18.17 16.41
CA SER A 108 2.52 -18.55 17.64
C SER A 108 2.90 -17.34 18.52
N LEU A 109 3.35 -16.25 17.90
CA LEU A 109 3.66 -15.01 18.63
C LEU A 109 2.41 -14.33 19.16
N PHE A 110 1.32 -14.36 18.37
CA PHE A 110 0.04 -13.79 18.77
C PHE A 110 -0.53 -14.53 19.99
N GLU A 111 -0.54 -15.84 19.96
CA GLU A 111 -0.98 -16.67 21.09
C GLU A 111 -0.19 -16.34 22.37
N ARG A 112 1.12 -16.37 22.29
CA ARG A 112 1.97 -16.18 23.45
C ARG A 112 1.91 -14.77 24.04
N ARG A 113 1.90 -13.73 23.18
CA ARG A 113 2.07 -12.34 23.61
C ARG A 113 0.77 -11.59 23.85
N LEU A 114 -0.21 -11.81 22.99
CA LEU A 114 -1.44 -11.03 23.02
C LEU A 114 -2.53 -11.71 23.83
N LEU A 115 -2.69 -13.02 23.68
CA LEU A 115 -3.73 -13.73 24.39
C LEU A 115 -3.31 -14.10 25.81
N LYS A 116 -2.00 -14.18 26.10
CA LYS A 116 -1.44 -14.61 27.41
C LYS A 116 -2.09 -15.88 27.96
N LEU A 117 -2.61 -16.72 27.08
CA LEU A 117 -3.32 -17.93 27.44
C LEU A 117 -2.35 -19.10 27.32
N PRO A 118 -2.12 -19.88 28.37
CA PRO A 118 -1.10 -20.93 28.39
C PRO A 118 -1.36 -22.08 27.43
N ASN A 119 -2.58 -22.27 26.94
CA ASN A 119 -2.96 -23.39 26.09
C ASN A 119 -4.14 -23.09 25.14
N SER A 120 -4.30 -21.86 24.69
CA SER A 120 -5.36 -21.55 23.71
C SER A 120 -4.89 -21.90 22.32
N SER A 121 -5.47 -22.89 21.71
CA SER A 121 -5.37 -23.06 20.27
C SER A 121 -6.20 -21.98 19.57
N LEU A 122 -5.57 -21.15 18.75
CA LEU A 122 -6.30 -20.26 17.86
C LEU A 122 -7.22 -21.08 16.96
N LYS A 123 -8.51 -20.78 16.99
CA LYS A 123 -9.45 -21.35 16.04
C LYS A 123 -9.28 -20.64 14.70
N ARG A 124 -8.68 -21.35 13.75
CA ARG A 124 -8.60 -20.87 12.36
C ARG A 124 -9.92 -21.18 11.66
N ASN A 125 -10.62 -20.16 11.23
CA ASN A 125 -11.82 -20.29 10.41
C ASN A 125 -11.49 -19.89 8.97
N THR A 126 -11.75 -20.81 8.04
CA THR A 126 -11.67 -20.51 6.60
C THR A 126 -13.04 -20.07 6.12
N ILE A 127 -13.12 -18.87 5.55
CA ILE A 127 -14.35 -18.29 5.00
C ILE A 127 -14.22 -18.30 3.48
N SER A 128 -15.16 -18.96 2.78
CA SER A 128 -15.19 -18.95 1.32
C SER A 128 -15.60 -17.59 0.77
N GLY A 129 -15.26 -17.30 -0.50
CA GLY A 129 -15.68 -16.08 -1.16
C GLY A 129 -17.20 -15.89 -1.20
N GLN A 130 -17.97 -16.99 -1.33
CA GLN A 130 -19.43 -16.95 -1.27
C GLN A 130 -19.93 -16.59 0.13
N GLN A 131 -19.34 -17.17 1.17
CA GLN A 131 -19.67 -16.80 2.55
C GLN A 131 -19.34 -15.34 2.87
N ILE A 132 -18.18 -14.84 2.41
CA ILE A 132 -17.85 -13.42 2.58
C ILE A 132 -18.91 -12.53 1.93
N LEU A 133 -19.35 -12.86 0.70
CA LEU A 133 -20.36 -12.11 -0.02
C LEU A 133 -21.78 -12.27 0.56
N SER A 134 -22.02 -13.21 1.48
CA SER A 134 -23.31 -13.29 2.19
C SER A 134 -23.49 -12.15 3.21
N TYR A 135 -22.41 -11.54 3.69
CA TYR A 135 -22.51 -10.41 4.61
C TYR A 135 -22.93 -9.12 3.85
N GLN A 136 -24.01 -8.50 4.31
CA GLN A 136 -24.56 -7.30 3.68
C GLN A 136 -23.53 -6.17 3.60
N GLY A 137 -22.84 -5.84 4.68
CA GLY A 137 -21.85 -4.78 4.70
C GLY A 137 -20.68 -5.02 3.73
N VAL A 138 -20.31 -6.28 3.47
CA VAL A 138 -19.27 -6.61 2.48
C VAL A 138 -19.77 -6.34 1.06
N ARG A 139 -21.02 -6.68 0.76
CA ARG A 139 -21.61 -6.38 -0.56
C ARG A 139 -21.72 -4.89 -0.79
N GLU A 140 -22.25 -4.15 0.17
CA GLU A 140 -22.40 -2.69 0.11
C GLU A 140 -21.02 -2.02 -0.11
N TYR A 141 -20.02 -2.44 0.63
CA TYR A 141 -18.67 -1.91 0.50
C TYR A 141 -18.05 -2.26 -0.85
N ARG A 142 -18.22 -3.50 -1.32
CA ARG A 142 -17.77 -3.94 -2.65
C ARG A 142 -18.41 -3.09 -3.77
N ASP A 143 -19.70 -2.83 -3.67
CA ASP A 143 -20.42 -2.07 -4.68
C ASP A 143 -20.01 -0.58 -4.63
N MET A 144 -19.82 -0.03 -3.44
CA MET A 144 -19.26 1.31 -3.23
C MET A 144 -17.88 1.48 -3.88
N ILE A 145 -16.92 0.55 -3.65
CA ILE A 145 -15.57 0.67 -4.21
C ILE A 145 -15.49 0.46 -5.72
N LYS A 146 -16.57 -0.04 -6.35
CA LYS A 146 -16.72 -0.14 -7.81
C LYS A 146 -17.38 1.08 -8.42
N ASP A 147 -18.02 1.89 -7.60
CA ASP A 147 -18.75 3.06 -8.06
C ASP A 147 -17.79 4.10 -8.64
N HIS A 148 -18.17 4.68 -9.78
CA HIS A 148 -17.37 5.69 -10.48
C HIS A 148 -17.07 6.91 -9.61
N GLN A 149 -18.02 7.30 -8.75
CA GLN A 149 -17.83 8.42 -7.84
C GLN A 149 -16.72 8.13 -6.83
N TRP A 150 -16.72 6.91 -6.26
CA TRP A 150 -15.68 6.51 -5.33
C TRP A 150 -14.32 6.40 -6.00
N LEU A 151 -14.27 5.82 -7.20
CA LEU A 151 -13.02 5.57 -7.93
C LEU A 151 -12.35 6.86 -8.41
N TYR A 152 -13.13 7.85 -8.86
CA TYR A 152 -12.58 8.98 -9.61
C TYR A 152 -12.92 10.35 -9.03
N LYS A 153 -14.11 10.56 -8.46
CA LYS A 153 -14.52 11.90 -7.99
C LYS A 153 -13.70 12.42 -6.82
N SER A 154 -13.11 11.53 -5.99
CA SER A 154 -12.21 11.88 -4.90
C SER A 154 -10.76 12.04 -5.35
N THR A 155 -10.47 11.81 -6.63
CA THR A 155 -9.11 11.93 -7.16
C THR A 155 -8.64 13.38 -7.07
N PRO A 156 -7.50 13.67 -6.43
CA PRO A 156 -6.93 15.00 -6.43
C PRO A 156 -6.68 15.51 -7.83
N CYS A 157 -6.75 16.82 -8.01
CA CYS A 157 -6.45 17.42 -9.29
C CYS A 157 -5.03 17.08 -9.75
N PHE A 158 -4.88 16.73 -11.01
CA PHE A 158 -3.58 16.49 -11.62
C PHE A 158 -3.58 16.93 -13.08
N HIS A 159 -2.38 17.22 -13.60
CA HIS A 159 -2.15 17.54 -15.00
C HIS A 159 -1.56 16.31 -15.69
N TYR A 160 -2.16 15.95 -16.80
CA TYR A 160 -1.77 14.79 -17.58
C TYR A 160 -1.38 15.23 -18.99
N ARG A 161 -0.15 14.93 -19.40
CA ARG A 161 0.32 15.16 -20.76
C ARG A 161 -0.07 13.97 -21.62
N HIS A 162 -0.92 14.21 -22.58
CA HIS A 162 -1.35 13.22 -23.57
C HIS A 162 -0.75 13.52 -24.94
N ARG A 163 -0.16 12.50 -25.56
CA ARG A 163 0.31 12.60 -26.93
C ARG A 163 -0.67 11.82 -27.82
N ASP A 164 -1.39 12.56 -28.65
CA ASP A 164 -2.23 11.95 -29.69
C ASP A 164 -1.31 11.45 -30.82
N ARG A 165 -1.23 10.14 -30.99
CA ARG A 165 -0.38 9.52 -32.00
C ARG A 165 -0.94 9.69 -33.43
N THR A 166 -2.20 10.03 -33.58
CA THR A 166 -2.85 10.21 -34.89
C THR A 166 -2.67 11.61 -35.42
N GLN A 167 -2.56 12.60 -34.53
CA GLN A 167 -2.45 14.02 -34.88
C GLN A 167 -1.05 14.58 -34.58
N GLU A 168 -0.15 13.79 -34.00
CA GLU A 168 1.19 14.19 -33.53
C GLU A 168 1.17 15.42 -32.61
N GLN A 169 0.04 15.64 -31.93
CA GLN A 169 -0.13 16.76 -31.00
C GLN A 169 -0.02 16.33 -29.57
N GLU A 170 0.56 17.18 -28.73
CA GLU A 170 0.61 17.02 -27.29
C GLU A 170 -0.43 17.93 -26.64
N TYR A 171 -1.20 17.36 -25.73
CA TYR A 171 -2.22 18.05 -24.96
C TYR A 171 -1.89 17.95 -23.48
N ASP A 172 -1.93 19.07 -22.77
CA ASP A 172 -1.94 19.07 -21.32
C ASP A 172 -3.39 19.12 -20.84
N LEU A 173 -3.85 18.03 -20.21
CA LEU A 173 -5.18 17.89 -19.68
C LEU A 173 -5.15 18.13 -18.17
N VAL A 174 -6.04 18.96 -17.67
CA VAL A 174 -6.35 19.02 -16.23
C VAL A 174 -7.42 18.00 -15.94
N VAL A 175 -7.14 17.09 -15.02
CA VAL A 175 -8.11 16.11 -14.56
C VAL A 175 -8.51 16.46 -13.13
N LYS A 176 -9.83 16.63 -12.90
CA LYS A 176 -10.40 16.88 -11.59
C LYS A 176 -11.63 16.01 -11.40
N GLY A 177 -11.68 15.27 -10.29
CA GLY A 177 -12.81 14.38 -10.02
C GLY A 177 -13.01 13.30 -11.08
N GLY A 178 -11.94 12.84 -11.73
CA GLY A 178 -12.00 11.84 -12.80
C GLY A 178 -12.44 12.36 -14.16
N GLU A 179 -12.74 13.65 -14.29
CA GLU A 179 -13.16 14.28 -15.54
C GLU A 179 -12.02 15.14 -16.09
N GLY A 180 -11.73 14.96 -17.38
CA GLY A 180 -10.83 15.86 -18.09
C GLY A 180 -11.51 17.20 -18.32
N ILE A 181 -10.97 18.25 -17.74
CA ILE A 181 -11.36 19.61 -18.05
C ILE A 181 -10.43 20.03 -19.18
N SER A 182 -10.99 20.18 -20.39
CA SER A 182 -10.26 20.58 -21.58
C SER A 182 -9.35 21.77 -21.34
N SER A 183 -8.21 21.74 -21.94
CA SER A 183 -7.18 22.70 -21.77
C SER A 183 -6.67 23.33 -23.05
N GLN A 184 -6.64 24.61 -23.07
CA GLN A 184 -5.44 25.32 -23.50
C GLN A 184 -4.80 25.86 -22.21
N LEU A 185 -4.03 25.03 -21.52
CA LEU A 185 -3.21 25.55 -20.42
C LEU A 185 -1.94 26.13 -21.01
N PRO A 186 -1.52 27.30 -20.52
CA PRO A 186 -0.22 27.82 -20.83
C PRO A 186 0.85 26.77 -20.49
N ILE A 187 1.82 26.62 -21.38
CA ILE A 187 2.99 25.77 -21.16
C ILE A 187 3.61 26.22 -19.83
N LEU A 188 3.71 25.31 -18.89
CA LEU A 188 4.39 25.60 -17.62
C LEU A 188 5.89 25.72 -17.90
N ASP A 189 6.53 26.69 -17.27
CA ASP A 189 7.98 26.82 -17.31
C ASP A 189 8.68 25.64 -16.61
N ASN A 190 10.00 25.58 -16.66
CA ASN A 190 10.81 24.54 -16.02
C ASN A 190 10.67 24.50 -14.51
N ASN A 191 10.00 25.49 -13.89
CA ASN A 191 9.69 25.56 -12.47
C ASN A 191 8.24 25.19 -12.16
N GLY A 192 7.45 24.81 -13.18
CA GLY A 192 6.05 24.44 -13.03
C GLY A 192 5.09 25.64 -12.88
N LEU A 193 5.52 26.84 -13.22
CA LEU A 193 4.69 28.04 -13.19
C LEU A 193 4.12 28.33 -14.57
N PRO A 194 2.85 28.77 -14.68
CA PRO A 194 2.26 29.13 -15.96
C PRO A 194 2.98 30.36 -16.52
N HIS A 195 3.42 30.26 -17.78
CA HIS A 195 3.88 31.45 -18.49
C HIS A 195 2.75 32.48 -18.52
N SER A 196 2.98 33.62 -17.94
CA SER A 196 2.10 34.79 -18.12
C SER A 196 2.08 35.16 -19.59
N ILE A 197 0.87 35.13 -20.19
CA ILE A 197 0.61 35.70 -21.53
C ILE A 197 0.74 37.21 -21.45
#